data_93c8f3896f1ed703ea41567bed9e343a
#
_entry.id   93c8f3896f1ed703ea41567bed9e343a
#
_cell.length_a   1.000
_cell.length_b   1.000
_cell.length_c   1.000
_cell.angle_alpha   90.00
_cell.angle_beta   90.00
_cell.angle_gamma   90.00
#
_symmetry.space_group_name_H-M   'P 1'
#
loop_
_entity.id
_entity.type
_entity.pdbx_description
1 polymer ?
#
loop_
_entity_poly.entity_id
_entity_poly.type
_entity_poly.pdbx_seq_one_letter_code
_entity_poly.pdbx_strand_id
1 'polypeptide(L)'
;MRVLLTLSAVLMMFYCGYWVAGSRLLLTGVEVALNDAKAAGQIDYAGVSLKGFPSRFDVTVDAPSLTSPDGRLAWSAPFLQVMALSYRPTHVIAVWPHEQTVDVAGDTIAVTTVDMRASATVGATTALPLDHSTLEVKEGALASGAGWSARFADALFATRAAGADGTRHDLWLSVGGLILSGPAGAVPGLGLKGDATAGFSAPLD
;
A
#
# COMPACT_ATOMS: atom_id res chain seq x y z
N MET A 1 -19.56 -3.58 42.68
CA MET A 1 -19.92 -4.24 41.43
C MET A 1 -20.72 -3.33 40.47
N ARG A 2 -21.86 -2.74 40.90
CA ARG A 2 -22.68 -1.86 40.03
C ARG A 2 -21.93 -0.65 39.47
N VAL A 3 -21.13 0.05 40.30
CA VAL A 3 -20.32 1.22 39.87
C VAL A 3 -19.28 0.85 38.81
N LEU A 4 -18.62 -0.31 38.96
CA LEU A 4 -17.63 -0.79 37.98
C LEU A 4 -18.31 -1.11 36.64
N LEU A 5 -19.47 -1.76 36.65
CA LEU A 5 -20.24 -2.04 35.45
C LEU A 5 -20.70 -0.78 34.75
N THR A 6 -21.18 0.21 35.51
CA THR A 6 -21.59 1.50 34.94
C THR A 6 -20.40 2.22 34.32
N LEU A 7 -19.26 2.27 35.00
CA LEU A 7 -18.03 2.89 34.48
C LEU A 7 -17.57 2.20 33.19
N SER A 8 -17.55 0.87 33.14
CA SER A 8 -17.17 0.10 31.95
C SER A 8 -18.14 0.37 30.79
N ALA A 9 -19.43 0.45 31.05
CA ALA A 9 -20.44 0.75 30.02
C ALA A 9 -20.26 2.17 29.44
N VAL A 10 -19.97 3.16 30.29
CA VAL A 10 -19.69 4.54 29.87
C VAL A 10 -18.42 4.61 29.03
N LEU A 11 -17.34 3.97 29.46
CA LEU A 11 -16.09 3.91 28.67
C LEU A 11 -16.29 3.25 27.31
N MET A 12 -17.06 2.15 27.28
CA MET A 12 -17.40 1.47 26.01
C MET A 12 -18.19 2.39 25.08
N MET A 13 -19.15 3.13 25.61
CA MET A 13 -19.96 4.09 24.84
C MET A 13 -19.06 5.20 24.23
N PHE A 14 -18.15 5.76 25.00
CA PHE A 14 -17.19 6.75 24.49
C PHE A 14 -16.29 6.15 23.41
N TYR A 15 -15.79 4.94 23.61
CA TYR A 15 -14.96 4.26 22.61
C TYR A 15 -15.71 3.98 21.31
N CYS A 16 -16.95 3.51 21.40
CA CYS A 16 -17.83 3.32 20.22
C CYS A 16 -18.08 4.66 19.51
N GLY A 17 -18.36 5.72 20.26
CA GLY A 17 -18.55 7.07 19.71
C GLY A 17 -17.30 7.59 19.00
N TYR A 18 -16.12 7.41 19.60
CA TYR A 18 -14.83 7.71 18.98
C TYR A 18 -14.66 6.96 17.66
N TRP A 19 -14.91 5.64 17.65
CA TRP A 19 -14.76 4.85 16.43
C TRP A 19 -15.71 5.30 15.32
N VAL A 20 -16.99 5.55 15.65
CA VAL A 20 -18.00 6.01 14.67
C VAL A 20 -17.64 7.37 14.10
N ALA A 21 -17.19 8.32 14.94
CA ALA A 21 -16.76 9.63 14.47
C ALA A 21 -15.49 9.52 13.61
N GLY A 22 -14.49 8.79 14.08
CA GLY A 22 -13.21 8.59 13.37
C GLY A 22 -13.40 7.89 12.03
N SER A 23 -14.23 6.85 11.98
CA SER A 23 -14.51 6.11 10.72
C SER A 23 -15.21 7.00 9.68
N ARG A 24 -16.14 7.86 10.09
CA ARG A 24 -16.79 8.80 9.17
C ARG A 24 -15.83 9.85 8.63
N LEU A 25 -15.03 10.45 9.52
CA LEU A 25 -14.03 11.44 9.12
C LEU A 25 -13.00 10.84 8.16
N LEU A 26 -12.49 9.64 8.47
CA LEU A 26 -11.54 8.95 7.62
C LEU A 26 -12.15 8.62 6.26
N LEU A 27 -13.35 8.04 6.22
CA LEU A 27 -14.02 7.69 4.97
C LEU A 27 -14.25 8.93 4.10
N THR A 28 -14.77 10.01 4.69
CA THR A 28 -14.96 11.28 3.96
C THR A 28 -13.63 11.83 3.43
N GLY A 29 -12.57 11.81 4.23
CA GLY A 29 -11.24 12.25 3.80
C GLY A 29 -10.68 11.43 2.64
N VAL A 30 -10.82 10.11 2.70
CA VAL A 30 -10.42 9.20 1.62
C VAL A 30 -11.25 9.44 0.35
N GLU A 31 -12.58 9.57 0.48
CA GLU A 31 -13.45 9.85 -0.66
C GLU A 31 -13.12 11.19 -1.33
N VAL A 32 -12.84 12.24 -0.57
CA VAL A 32 -12.41 13.54 -1.10
C VAL A 32 -11.09 13.39 -1.87
N ALA A 33 -10.08 12.78 -1.26
CA ALA A 33 -8.77 12.59 -1.90
C ALA A 33 -8.85 11.76 -3.19
N LEU A 34 -9.64 10.67 -3.17
CA LEU A 34 -9.84 9.82 -4.34
C LEU A 34 -10.63 10.54 -5.45
N ASN A 35 -11.64 11.34 -5.09
CA ASN A 35 -12.40 12.13 -6.07
C ASN A 35 -11.54 13.23 -6.71
N ASP A 36 -10.66 13.88 -5.95
CA ASP A 36 -9.73 14.87 -6.47
C ASP A 36 -8.73 14.21 -7.45
N ALA A 37 -8.17 13.07 -7.09
CA ALA A 37 -7.29 12.29 -7.95
C ALA A 37 -8.01 11.77 -9.21
N LYS A 38 -9.29 11.38 -9.09
CA LYS A 38 -10.15 10.99 -10.23
C LYS A 38 -10.43 12.18 -11.15
N ALA A 39 -10.70 13.34 -10.60
CA ALA A 39 -10.89 14.57 -11.38
C ALA A 39 -9.60 14.98 -12.13
N ALA A 40 -8.43 14.66 -11.56
CA ALA A 40 -7.13 14.83 -12.21
C ALA A 40 -6.80 13.73 -13.24
N GLY A 41 -7.66 12.71 -13.42
CA GLY A 41 -7.44 11.59 -14.34
C GLY A 41 -6.36 10.61 -13.90
N GLN A 42 -5.98 10.62 -12.63
CA GLN A 42 -4.91 9.79 -12.08
C GLN A 42 -5.40 8.45 -11.54
N ILE A 43 -6.65 8.40 -11.09
CA ILE A 43 -7.28 7.20 -10.53
C ILE A 43 -8.72 7.05 -11.01
N ASP A 44 -9.18 5.79 -11.15
CA ASP A 44 -10.60 5.44 -11.18
C ASP A 44 -10.86 4.31 -10.19
N TYR A 45 -12.09 4.17 -9.71
CA TYR A 45 -12.49 3.14 -8.76
C TYR A 45 -14.01 2.93 -8.77
N ALA A 46 -14.48 1.75 -8.37
CA ALA A 46 -15.90 1.43 -8.33
C ALA A 46 -16.58 1.85 -7.03
N GLY A 47 -15.85 1.82 -5.91
CA GLY A 47 -16.39 2.18 -4.60
C GLY A 47 -15.33 2.20 -3.51
N VAL A 48 -15.71 2.78 -2.36
CA VAL A 48 -14.91 2.79 -1.14
C VAL A 48 -15.76 2.33 0.03
N SER A 49 -15.22 1.49 0.88
CA SER A 49 -15.89 1.05 2.10
C SER A 49 -14.95 1.05 3.29
N LEU A 50 -15.50 1.23 4.50
CA LEU A 50 -14.74 1.18 5.75
C LEU A 50 -15.40 0.20 6.71
N LYS A 51 -14.60 -0.72 7.25
CA LYS A 51 -15.00 -1.76 8.22
C LYS A 51 -14.01 -1.78 9.39
N GLY A 52 -14.15 -2.75 10.31
CA GLY A 52 -13.14 -3.03 11.34
C GLY A 52 -13.52 -2.59 12.76
N PHE A 53 -14.82 -2.23 12.99
CA PHE A 53 -15.30 -1.94 14.36
C PHE A 53 -14.99 -3.11 15.31
N PRO A 54 -14.58 -2.81 16.54
CA PRO A 54 -14.36 -1.49 17.14
C PRO A 54 -12.89 -1.04 17.09
N SER A 55 -11.94 -1.89 16.73
CA SER A 55 -10.52 -1.69 16.99
C SER A 55 -9.68 -1.35 15.76
N ARG A 56 -10.26 -1.41 14.54
CA ARG A 56 -9.55 -1.15 13.29
C ARG A 56 -10.33 -0.20 12.40
N PHE A 57 -9.60 0.42 11.50
CA PHE A 57 -10.11 1.11 10.32
C PHE A 57 -9.59 0.36 9.10
N ASP A 58 -10.46 -0.42 8.47
CA ASP A 58 -10.14 -1.22 7.29
C ASP A 58 -10.83 -0.56 6.08
N VAL A 59 -10.08 0.27 5.37
CA VAL A 59 -10.54 0.94 4.14
C VAL A 59 -10.29 0.01 2.97
N THR A 60 -11.32 -0.28 2.19
CA THR A 60 -11.21 -1.04 0.94
C THR A 60 -11.65 -0.16 -0.21
N VAL A 61 -10.80 -0.04 -1.23
CA VAL A 61 -11.10 0.58 -2.52
C VAL A 61 -11.37 -0.54 -3.50
N ASP A 62 -12.54 -0.56 -4.10
CA ASP A 62 -12.99 -1.60 -5.03
C ASP A 62 -12.61 -1.22 -6.47
N ALA A 63 -12.04 -2.18 -7.20
CA ALA A 63 -11.61 -2.07 -8.59
C ALA A 63 -10.79 -0.78 -8.87
N PRO A 64 -9.74 -0.47 -8.07
CA PRO A 64 -8.91 0.68 -8.32
C PRO A 64 -8.13 0.53 -9.64
N SER A 65 -8.02 1.61 -10.40
CA SER A 65 -7.10 1.74 -11.51
C SER A 65 -6.36 3.07 -11.42
N LEU A 66 -5.04 3.02 -11.54
CA LEU A 66 -4.14 4.16 -11.48
C LEU A 66 -3.51 4.36 -12.84
N THR A 67 -3.38 5.62 -13.29
CA THR A 67 -2.70 5.96 -14.54
C THR A 67 -1.74 7.11 -14.28
N SER A 68 -0.50 6.95 -14.73
CA SER A 68 0.49 8.04 -14.64
C SER A 68 0.06 9.23 -15.51
N PRO A 69 0.49 10.46 -15.17
CA PRO A 69 0.11 11.67 -15.94
C PRO A 69 0.51 11.62 -17.41
N ASP A 70 1.57 10.88 -17.75
CA ASP A 70 2.03 10.68 -19.13
C ASP A 70 1.35 9.50 -19.85
N GLY A 71 0.44 8.79 -19.15
CA GLY A 71 -0.28 7.63 -19.67
C GLY A 71 0.58 6.39 -19.95
N ARG A 72 1.87 6.40 -19.57
CA ARG A 72 2.81 5.31 -19.89
C ARG A 72 2.81 4.18 -18.86
N LEU A 73 2.29 4.43 -17.67
CA LEU A 73 2.15 3.45 -16.61
C LEU A 73 0.69 3.43 -16.18
N ALA A 74 0.08 2.25 -16.22
CA ALA A 74 -1.22 2.03 -15.59
C ALA A 74 -1.16 0.77 -14.72
N TRP A 75 -1.93 0.79 -13.64
CA TRP A 75 -2.09 -0.34 -12.74
C TRP A 75 -3.56 -0.51 -12.41
N SER A 76 -4.02 -1.74 -12.33
CA SER A 76 -5.38 -2.06 -11.90
C SER A 76 -5.42 -3.35 -11.09
N ALA A 77 -6.40 -3.43 -10.18
CA ALA A 77 -6.59 -4.59 -9.33
C ALA A 77 -8.08 -4.73 -8.94
N PRO A 78 -8.53 -5.92 -8.51
CA PRO A 78 -9.89 -6.11 -7.99
C PRO A 78 -10.20 -5.29 -6.75
N PHE A 79 -9.21 -5.09 -5.87
CA PHE A 79 -9.31 -4.23 -4.69
C PHE A 79 -7.94 -3.76 -4.22
N LEU A 80 -7.93 -2.74 -3.37
CA LEU A 80 -6.82 -2.37 -2.51
C LEU A 80 -7.37 -2.16 -1.11
N GLN A 81 -6.79 -2.84 -0.11
CA GLN A 81 -7.21 -2.67 1.28
C GLN A 81 -6.10 -2.03 2.11
N VAL A 82 -6.45 -0.98 2.85
CA VAL A 82 -5.55 -0.29 3.78
C VAL A 82 -6.15 -0.36 5.18
N MET A 83 -5.38 -0.88 6.12
CA MET A 83 -5.81 -1.14 7.49
C MET A 83 -4.95 -0.37 8.48
N ALA A 84 -5.58 0.16 9.52
CA ALA A 84 -4.90 0.73 10.67
C ALA A 84 -5.63 0.35 11.97
N LEU A 85 -4.89 0.28 13.08
CA LEU A 85 -5.50 0.16 14.40
C LEU A 85 -6.07 1.52 14.81
N SER A 86 -7.32 1.54 15.30
CA SER A 86 -7.99 2.79 15.69
C SER A 86 -7.27 3.55 16.79
N TYR A 87 -6.48 2.85 17.62
CA TYR A 87 -5.65 3.43 18.67
C TYR A 87 -4.19 3.68 18.25
N ARG A 88 -3.81 3.31 17.02
CA ARG A 88 -2.48 3.55 16.43
C ARG A 88 -2.62 3.84 14.91
N PRO A 89 -3.29 4.94 14.54
CA PRO A 89 -3.62 5.23 13.14
C PRO A 89 -2.41 5.63 12.27
N THR A 90 -1.27 5.93 12.90
CA THR A 90 -0.02 6.27 12.21
C THR A 90 0.74 5.06 11.67
N HIS A 91 0.30 3.85 11.98
CA HIS A 91 0.85 2.62 11.42
C HIS A 91 -0.21 1.96 10.55
N VAL A 92 0.03 1.93 9.25
CA VAL A 92 -0.88 1.38 8.25
C VAL A 92 -0.31 0.12 7.61
N ILE A 93 -1.19 -0.78 7.22
CA ILE A 93 -0.86 -1.97 6.45
C ILE A 93 -1.73 -1.96 5.19
N ALA A 94 -1.11 -2.02 4.03
CA ALA A 94 -1.79 -2.18 2.75
C ALA A 94 -1.66 -3.64 2.27
N VAL A 95 -2.75 -4.18 1.73
CA VAL A 95 -2.83 -5.54 1.19
C VAL A 95 -3.38 -5.47 -0.22
N TRP A 96 -2.69 -6.13 -1.14
CA TRP A 96 -3.08 -6.26 -2.53
C TRP A 96 -3.72 -7.62 -2.80
N PRO A 97 -4.58 -7.75 -3.82
CA PRO A 97 -5.09 -9.04 -4.26
C PRO A 97 -3.99 -9.87 -4.91
N HIS A 98 -4.26 -11.16 -5.05
CA HIS A 98 -3.34 -12.10 -5.69
C HIS A 98 -3.11 -11.82 -7.18
N GLU A 99 -4.09 -11.21 -7.85
CA GLU A 99 -4.05 -10.90 -9.28
C GLU A 99 -4.15 -9.40 -9.50
N GLN A 100 -3.24 -8.87 -10.31
CA GLN A 100 -3.16 -7.46 -10.66
C GLN A 100 -2.72 -7.34 -12.12
N THR A 101 -2.97 -6.18 -12.71
CA THR A 101 -2.51 -5.87 -14.06
C THR A 101 -1.70 -4.58 -14.03
N VAL A 102 -0.56 -4.58 -14.69
CA VAL A 102 0.29 -3.41 -14.90
C VAL A 102 0.46 -3.24 -16.40
N ASP A 103 0.22 -2.04 -16.92
CA ASP A 103 0.57 -1.67 -18.30
C ASP A 103 1.77 -0.73 -18.27
N VAL A 104 2.79 -1.06 -19.02
CA VAL A 104 4.01 -0.24 -19.14
C VAL A 104 4.23 0.07 -20.61
N ALA A 105 3.93 1.30 -21.02
CA ALA A 105 4.11 1.79 -22.37
C ALA A 105 3.43 0.89 -23.44
N GLY A 106 2.26 0.32 -23.12
CA GLY A 106 1.46 -0.52 -24.00
C GLY A 106 1.78 -2.02 -23.88
N ASP A 107 2.72 -2.43 -23.03
CA ASP A 107 2.94 -3.83 -22.66
C ASP A 107 2.11 -4.17 -21.42
N THR A 108 1.08 -4.97 -21.58
CA THR A 108 0.23 -5.45 -20.49
C THR A 108 0.87 -6.62 -19.77
N ILE A 109 1.14 -6.45 -18.51
CA ILE A 109 1.80 -7.42 -17.63
C ILE A 109 0.79 -7.92 -16.60
N ALA A 110 0.45 -9.19 -16.65
CA ALA A 110 -0.29 -9.86 -15.59
C ALA A 110 0.66 -10.15 -14.43
N VAL A 111 0.29 -9.70 -13.23
CA VAL A 111 1.04 -9.89 -11.99
C VAL A 111 0.23 -10.80 -11.08
N THR A 112 0.82 -11.92 -10.66
CA THR A 112 0.23 -12.82 -9.68
C THR A 112 1.15 -12.97 -8.48
N THR A 113 0.60 -12.98 -7.29
CA THR A 113 1.35 -13.13 -6.03
C THR A 113 0.59 -14.01 -5.05
N VAL A 114 1.28 -14.78 -4.23
CA VAL A 114 0.65 -15.50 -3.11
C VAL A 114 0.34 -14.55 -1.95
N ASP A 115 1.23 -13.61 -1.68
CA ASP A 115 1.03 -12.58 -0.66
C ASP A 115 1.77 -11.32 -1.08
N MET A 116 1.07 -10.18 -1.08
CA MET A 116 1.66 -8.87 -1.30
C MET A 116 1.08 -7.89 -0.30
N ARG A 117 1.95 -7.38 0.56
CA ARG A 117 1.58 -6.43 1.60
C ARG A 117 2.66 -5.40 1.83
N ALA A 118 2.24 -4.20 2.18
CA ALA A 118 3.13 -3.17 2.66
C ALA A 118 2.73 -2.73 4.06
N SER A 119 3.70 -2.28 4.83
CA SER A 119 3.47 -1.54 6.07
C SER A 119 4.16 -0.19 5.98
N ALA A 120 3.54 0.83 6.54
CA ALA A 120 4.15 2.15 6.64
C ALA A 120 3.85 2.76 8.01
N THR A 121 4.82 3.46 8.55
CA THR A 121 4.67 4.27 9.76
C THR A 121 4.97 5.71 9.39
N VAL A 122 4.05 6.58 9.76
CA VAL A 122 4.16 8.02 9.54
C VAL A 122 4.24 8.77 10.86
N GLY A 123 4.84 9.95 10.85
CA GLY A 123 4.88 10.83 12.01
C GLY A 123 3.49 11.32 12.39
N ALA A 124 3.26 11.56 13.69
CA ALA A 124 1.97 12.03 14.23
C ALA A 124 1.84 13.57 14.10
N THR A 125 2.13 14.11 12.93
CA THR A 125 1.94 15.53 12.59
C THR A 125 0.95 15.67 11.44
N THR A 126 0.48 16.87 11.16
CA THR A 126 -0.47 17.10 10.04
C THR A 126 0.13 16.83 8.67
N ALA A 127 1.46 16.89 8.54
CA ALA A 127 2.18 16.54 7.30
C ALA A 127 2.39 15.03 7.12
N LEU A 128 2.13 14.21 8.18
CA LEU A 128 2.28 12.74 8.16
C LEU A 128 3.60 12.26 7.51
N PRO A 129 4.78 12.81 7.86
CA PRO A 129 6.02 12.46 7.19
C PRO A 129 6.29 10.96 7.31
N LEU A 130 6.70 10.32 6.22
CA LEU A 130 7.04 8.90 6.20
C LEU A 130 8.28 8.64 7.06
N ASP A 131 8.15 7.81 8.09
CA ASP A 131 9.27 7.36 8.93
C ASP A 131 9.93 6.13 8.32
N HIS A 132 9.15 5.08 8.10
CA HIS A 132 9.62 3.88 7.41
C HIS A 132 8.47 3.17 6.70
N SER A 133 8.82 2.44 5.63
CA SER A 133 7.89 1.53 4.99
C SER A 133 8.59 0.25 4.54
N THR A 134 7.81 -0.80 4.40
CA THR A 134 8.26 -2.11 3.93
C THR A 134 7.19 -2.68 3.01
N LEU A 135 7.59 -3.12 1.82
CA LEU A 135 6.76 -3.92 0.90
C LEU A 135 7.35 -5.32 0.82
N GLU A 136 6.53 -6.30 1.14
CA GLU A 136 6.87 -7.72 1.05
C GLU A 136 6.00 -8.38 -0.03
N VAL A 137 6.63 -9.16 -0.90
CA VAL A 137 5.95 -9.97 -1.91
C VAL A 137 6.45 -11.40 -1.82
N LYS A 138 5.55 -12.35 -1.78
CA LYS A 138 5.87 -13.79 -1.79
C LYS A 138 5.35 -14.45 -3.04
N GLU A 139 6.19 -15.29 -3.64
CA GLU A 139 5.88 -16.10 -4.82
C GLU A 139 5.24 -15.26 -5.93
N GLY A 140 6.02 -14.30 -6.46
CA GLY A 140 5.55 -13.43 -7.53
C GLY A 140 5.80 -14.02 -8.90
N ALA A 141 4.84 -13.85 -9.80
CA ALA A 141 4.98 -14.13 -11.21
C ALA A 141 4.44 -12.97 -12.06
N LEU A 142 5.19 -12.61 -13.08
CA LEU A 142 4.85 -11.61 -14.08
C LEU A 142 4.80 -12.28 -15.45
N ALA A 143 3.75 -12.00 -16.21
CA ALA A 143 3.61 -12.47 -17.59
C ALA A 143 3.28 -11.29 -18.49
N SER A 144 4.19 -10.96 -19.41
CA SER A 144 4.08 -9.85 -20.34
C SER A 144 3.40 -10.28 -21.64
N GLY A 145 2.56 -9.40 -22.18
CA GLY A 145 2.01 -9.53 -23.52
C GLY A 145 3.07 -9.55 -24.63
N ALA A 146 4.25 -8.98 -24.37
CA ALA A 146 5.40 -9.00 -25.28
C ALA A 146 6.17 -10.36 -25.28
N GLY A 147 5.73 -11.36 -24.50
CA GLY A 147 6.27 -12.72 -24.52
C GLY A 147 7.44 -12.99 -23.58
N TRP A 148 7.72 -12.11 -22.62
CA TRP A 148 8.64 -12.38 -21.52
C TRP A 148 7.87 -12.70 -20.23
N SER A 149 8.52 -13.37 -19.30
CA SER A 149 7.98 -13.61 -17.97
C SER A 149 9.07 -13.59 -16.91
N ALA A 150 8.67 -13.26 -15.68
CA ALA A 150 9.54 -13.32 -14.51
C ALA A 150 8.84 -14.07 -13.39
N ARG A 151 9.62 -14.80 -12.57
CA ARG A 151 9.14 -15.42 -11.34
C ARG A 151 10.18 -15.19 -10.26
N PHE A 152 9.73 -15.02 -9.03
CA PHE A 152 10.61 -14.89 -7.88
C PHE A 152 9.95 -15.51 -6.63
N ALA A 153 10.77 -16.00 -5.71
CA ALA A 153 10.28 -16.61 -4.48
C ALA A 153 9.86 -15.55 -3.45
N ASP A 154 10.67 -14.50 -3.32
CA ASP A 154 10.43 -13.40 -2.41
C ASP A 154 10.98 -12.09 -2.98
N ALA A 155 10.33 -10.99 -2.65
CA ALA A 155 10.84 -9.64 -2.86
C ALA A 155 10.54 -8.78 -1.63
N LEU A 156 11.54 -8.00 -1.23
CA LEU A 156 11.47 -7.05 -0.13
C LEU A 156 11.96 -5.69 -0.61
N PHE A 157 11.15 -4.69 -0.47
CA PHE A 157 11.55 -3.29 -0.57
C PHE A 157 11.30 -2.61 0.77
N ALA A 158 12.28 -1.92 1.29
CA ALA A 158 12.16 -1.17 2.53
C ALA A 158 12.73 0.23 2.38
N THR A 159 12.12 1.18 3.07
CA THR A 159 12.65 2.54 3.20
C THR A 159 12.56 3.02 4.63
N ARG A 160 13.51 3.85 5.04
CA ARG A 160 13.56 4.45 6.35
C ARG A 160 14.12 5.87 6.25
N ALA A 161 13.51 6.81 6.98
CA ALA A 161 14.05 8.17 7.10
C ALA A 161 15.47 8.16 7.66
N ALA A 162 16.40 8.79 6.94
CA ALA A 162 17.82 8.91 7.28
C ALA A 162 18.14 10.37 7.58
N GLY A 163 17.72 10.85 8.73
CA GLY A 163 17.92 12.22 9.18
C GLY A 163 16.67 12.81 9.84
N ALA A 164 16.85 13.84 10.63
CA ALA A 164 15.77 14.46 11.38
C ALA A 164 14.87 15.37 10.51
N ASP A 165 15.31 15.71 9.32
CA ASP A 165 14.61 16.60 8.38
C ASP A 165 13.64 15.85 7.43
N GLY A 166 13.65 14.52 7.46
CA GLY A 166 12.79 13.68 6.60
C GLY A 166 13.05 13.81 5.10
N THR A 167 14.13 14.50 4.70
CA THR A 167 14.47 14.71 3.28
C THR A 167 15.37 13.62 2.69
N ARG A 168 15.89 12.73 3.52
CA ARG A 168 16.72 11.60 3.09
C ARG A 168 16.12 10.29 3.55
N HIS A 169 16.13 9.30 2.68
CA HIS A 169 15.68 7.95 2.98
C HIS A 169 16.71 6.91 2.56
N ASP A 170 17.01 6.00 3.46
CA ASP A 170 17.71 4.77 3.12
C ASP A 170 16.73 3.81 2.47
N LEU A 171 17.12 3.24 1.34
CA LEU A 171 16.34 2.31 0.54
C LEU A 171 17.05 0.96 0.55
N TRP A 172 16.27 -0.10 0.67
CA TRP A 172 16.74 -1.47 0.57
C TRP A 172 15.84 -2.25 -0.40
N LEU A 173 16.48 -3.01 -1.31
CA LEU A 173 15.80 -3.93 -2.21
C LEU A 173 16.46 -5.31 -2.14
N SER A 174 15.66 -6.35 -2.02
CA SER A 174 16.09 -7.74 -2.14
C SER A 174 15.07 -8.52 -2.94
N VAL A 175 15.53 -9.31 -3.93
CA VAL A 175 14.70 -10.24 -4.68
C VAL A 175 15.42 -11.59 -4.70
N GLY A 176 14.77 -12.63 -4.20
CA GLY A 176 15.28 -13.98 -4.13
C GLY A 176 14.66 -14.91 -5.17
N GLY A 177 15.47 -15.83 -5.70
CA GLY A 177 14.99 -16.87 -6.63
C GLY A 177 14.43 -16.33 -7.94
N LEU A 178 14.96 -15.21 -8.46
CA LEU A 178 14.48 -14.59 -9.68
C LEU A 178 14.83 -15.46 -10.92
N ILE A 179 13.82 -15.80 -11.69
CA ILE A 179 13.92 -16.50 -12.97
C ILE A 179 13.31 -15.58 -14.02
N LEU A 180 14.09 -15.22 -15.02
CA LEU A 180 13.63 -14.48 -16.20
C LEU A 180 13.52 -15.42 -17.36
N SER A 181 12.43 -15.37 -18.11
CA SER A 181 12.19 -16.16 -19.30
C SER A 181 11.71 -15.27 -20.44
N GLY A 182 12.18 -15.53 -21.64
CA GLY A 182 11.82 -14.79 -22.83
C GLY A 182 12.10 -15.58 -24.10
N PRO A 183 11.90 -15.00 -25.29
CA PRO A 183 12.14 -15.68 -26.57
C PRO A 183 13.54 -16.24 -26.75
N ALA A 184 14.54 -15.66 -26.06
CA ALA A 184 15.96 -16.09 -26.09
C ALA A 184 16.29 -17.21 -25.08
N GLY A 185 15.32 -17.66 -24.28
CA GLY A 185 15.50 -18.69 -23.25
C GLY A 185 15.27 -18.18 -21.84
N ALA A 186 15.60 -19.01 -20.86
CA ALA A 186 15.46 -18.69 -19.43
C ALA A 186 16.82 -18.45 -18.76
N VAL A 187 16.86 -17.47 -17.87
CA VAL A 187 18.02 -17.19 -16.99
C VAL A 187 17.59 -17.50 -15.55
N PRO A 188 18.00 -18.64 -15.00
CA PRO A 188 17.58 -19.08 -13.68
C PRO A 188 18.48 -18.55 -12.55
N GLY A 189 17.92 -18.48 -11.34
CA GLY A 189 18.66 -18.43 -10.10
C GLY A 189 19.32 -17.09 -9.77
N LEU A 190 18.80 -15.98 -10.28
CA LEU A 190 19.29 -14.66 -9.94
C LEU A 190 18.83 -14.25 -8.53
N GLY A 191 19.75 -13.72 -7.74
CA GLY A 191 19.45 -12.95 -6.53
C GLY A 191 19.83 -11.50 -6.77
N LEU A 192 18.92 -10.58 -6.50
CA LEU A 192 19.19 -9.15 -6.55
C LEU A 192 19.14 -8.58 -5.14
N LYS A 193 20.19 -7.85 -4.76
CA LYS A 193 20.22 -7.06 -3.52
C LYS A 193 20.85 -5.71 -3.80
N GLY A 194 20.31 -4.68 -3.23
CA GLY A 194 20.83 -3.33 -3.36
C GLY A 194 20.38 -2.45 -2.21
N ASP A 195 21.22 -1.50 -1.88
CA ASP A 195 20.93 -0.42 -0.95
C ASP A 195 21.32 0.92 -1.57
N ALA A 196 20.61 1.96 -1.21
CA ALA A 196 20.86 3.32 -1.65
C ALA A 196 20.33 4.31 -0.63
N THR A 197 20.90 5.52 -0.61
CA THR A 197 20.30 6.64 0.10
C THR A 197 19.81 7.65 -0.93
N ALA A 198 18.51 7.94 -0.92
CA ALA A 198 17.89 8.93 -1.78
C ALA A 198 17.68 10.24 -1.01
N GLY A 199 18.02 11.37 -1.62
CA GLY A 199 17.71 12.70 -1.13
C GLY A 199 16.55 13.30 -1.90
N PHE A 200 15.59 13.89 -1.20
CA PHE A 200 14.42 14.57 -1.77
C PHE A 200 14.48 16.06 -1.48
N SER A 201 13.86 16.87 -2.33
CA SER A 201 13.81 18.33 -2.16
C SER A 201 12.85 18.76 -1.04
N ALA A 202 11.96 17.86 -0.61
CA ALA A 202 11.04 18.02 0.51
C ALA A 202 10.89 16.68 1.25
N PRO A 203 10.40 16.67 2.51
CA PRO A 203 10.02 15.43 3.18
C PRO A 203 9.01 14.63 2.37
N LEU A 204 9.05 13.30 2.48
CA LEU A 204 8.03 12.42 1.91
C LEU A 204 6.80 12.42 2.83
N ASP A 205 5.68 12.93 2.35
CA ASP A 205 4.39 13.05 3.03
C ASP A 205 3.21 12.61 2.14
#